data_41805d5922f9d5fabc460c2e50973d84
#
_entry.id   41805d5922f9d5fabc460c2e50973d84
#
_cell.length_a   1.000
_cell.length_b   1.000
_cell.length_c   1.000
_cell.angle_alpha   90.00
_cell.angle_beta   90.00
_cell.angle_gamma   90.00
#
_symmetry.space_group_name_H-M   'P 1'
#
loop_
_entity.id
_entity.type
_entity.pdbx_description
1 polymer ?
#
loop_
_entity_poly.entity_id
_entity_poly.type
_entity_poly.pdbx_seq_one_letter_code
_entity_poly.pdbx_strand_id
1 'polypeptide(L)'
;MSKFVFITGGVVSSLGKGLTSASIGLLLKSRGLRVEMLKMDPYINVDPGTMNPFQHGEVFVTDDGAETDLDLGHYERFVNQPMGHRNNFTTGAIYSKIIERERRGDFNGATVQVVPHVTNEIKQKWLNLEREDVDVILIELGGTVGDIEGLPFLEAIRQFHLERDPEDVMFIHMALIPYLRASGEIKTKPTQHSVQKLRELAVQPDMIICRTTQHIDDDVRKKIALFCSVRPQNVIIEQDVPNTIYEVPLILRQQGTDDIICKRLHLDAPEPDLSQWQAMIDRVVNPEKTVKIAVVGKYITLTDSYKSIYEALMHAGAAFHAKVDILKVEAEEIEEKGADAVLEGVQGVLTPGGFGLRGAEGKMAAIQWARENNVPFLGICYGLQCAVIEFARHVCGLPNAYSIEWKTDTDIFEGNASAQAQDAVVVLMDSQQNVVDRGGTMRLGAYACWLKQGTHAREAYGTEMVRERHRHRYEVNPKIKDMLESKGMIISGVNPDSRLVEIVELKDHPWFVATQAHPEFKSRPTEPHPLFLGFIKASMEN
;
A
#
# COMPACT_ATOMS: atom_id res chain seq x y z
N MET A 1 25.46 -8.60 14.99
CA MET A 1 25.18 -7.15 14.79
C MET A 1 24.57 -7.01 13.42
N SER A 2 23.46 -6.32 13.30
CA SER A 2 22.78 -6.15 12.00
C SER A 2 23.57 -5.24 11.07
N LYS A 3 23.49 -5.47 9.76
CA LYS A 3 24.06 -4.62 8.72
C LYS A 3 23.03 -3.62 8.24
N PHE A 4 23.46 -2.42 7.85
CA PHE A 4 22.59 -1.32 7.44
C PHE A 4 22.84 -0.94 5.99
N VAL A 5 21.77 -0.91 5.19
CA VAL A 5 21.82 -0.47 3.79
C VAL A 5 20.91 0.75 3.63
N PHE A 6 21.51 1.90 3.37
CA PHE A 6 20.76 3.13 3.13
C PHE A 6 20.52 3.31 1.63
N ILE A 7 19.24 3.48 1.26
CA ILE A 7 18.82 3.68 -0.12
C ILE A 7 18.30 5.11 -0.27
N THR A 8 18.97 5.88 -1.11
CA THR A 8 18.61 7.28 -1.43
C THR A 8 18.31 7.42 -2.90
N GLY A 9 17.65 8.51 -3.29
CA GLY A 9 17.38 8.76 -4.70
C GLY A 9 17.54 10.21 -5.09
N GLY A 10 17.73 10.43 -6.38
CA GLY A 10 17.91 11.75 -6.92
C GLY A 10 17.40 11.92 -8.34
N VAL A 11 17.49 13.14 -8.85
CA VAL A 11 17.00 13.62 -10.15
C VAL A 11 15.49 13.92 -10.14
N VAL A 12 14.64 12.93 -9.78
CA VAL A 12 13.16 13.07 -9.77
C VAL A 12 12.55 12.30 -8.60
N SER A 13 11.35 12.71 -8.18
CA SER A 13 10.47 11.91 -7.33
C SER A 13 9.88 10.73 -8.10
N SER A 14 9.21 9.80 -7.42
CA SER A 14 8.57 8.62 -8.03
C SER A 14 9.51 7.76 -8.89
N LEU A 15 10.81 7.73 -8.52
CA LEU A 15 11.86 6.97 -9.21
C LEU A 15 11.71 5.44 -9.03
N GLY A 16 10.83 4.99 -8.12
CA GLY A 16 10.63 3.58 -7.80
C GLY A 16 11.55 3.06 -6.69
N LYS A 17 12.05 3.94 -5.80
CA LYS A 17 12.88 3.54 -4.66
C LYS A 17 12.24 2.44 -3.82
N GLY A 18 10.95 2.59 -3.47
CA GLY A 18 10.21 1.60 -2.68
C GLY A 18 10.18 0.22 -3.32
N LEU A 19 9.94 0.18 -4.63
CA LEU A 19 9.94 -1.06 -5.39
C LEU A 19 11.33 -1.71 -5.45
N THR A 20 12.36 -0.92 -5.70
CA THR A 20 13.76 -1.40 -5.73
C THR A 20 14.21 -1.87 -4.35
N SER A 21 13.87 -1.13 -3.29
CA SER A 21 14.15 -1.51 -1.90
C SER A 21 13.48 -2.83 -1.54
N ALA A 22 12.19 -2.98 -1.89
CA ALA A 22 11.43 -4.22 -1.70
C ALA A 22 12.05 -5.39 -2.48
N SER A 23 12.49 -5.14 -3.72
CA SER A 23 13.15 -6.14 -4.57
C SER A 23 14.48 -6.62 -3.98
N ILE A 24 15.30 -5.71 -3.47
CA ILE A 24 16.54 -6.05 -2.75
C ILE A 24 16.21 -6.85 -1.49
N GLY A 25 15.17 -6.43 -0.74
CA GLY A 25 14.69 -7.14 0.44
C GLY A 25 14.30 -8.59 0.13
N LEU A 26 13.56 -8.82 -0.95
CA LEU A 26 13.22 -10.16 -1.44
C LEU A 26 14.47 -10.99 -1.76
N LEU A 27 15.43 -10.42 -2.51
CA LEU A 27 16.64 -11.12 -2.90
C LEU A 27 17.46 -11.56 -1.67
N LEU A 28 17.66 -10.68 -0.71
CA LEU A 28 18.39 -11.00 0.52
C LEU A 28 17.64 -12.02 1.37
N LYS A 29 16.31 -11.90 1.48
CA LYS A 29 15.49 -12.89 2.19
C LYS A 29 15.52 -14.24 1.52
N SER A 30 15.52 -14.31 0.19
CA SER A 30 15.60 -15.56 -0.58
C SER A 30 16.96 -16.27 -0.42
N ARG A 31 17.98 -15.57 0.08
CA ARG A 31 19.26 -16.13 0.53
C ARG A 31 19.23 -16.64 1.98
N GLY A 32 18.08 -16.62 2.63
CA GLY A 32 17.92 -17.03 4.02
C GLY A 32 18.28 -15.96 5.05
N LEU A 33 18.59 -14.73 4.64
CA LEU A 33 18.86 -13.62 5.54
C LEU A 33 17.56 -13.07 6.14
N ARG A 34 17.61 -12.67 7.40
CA ARG A 34 16.51 -12.03 8.12
C ARG A 34 16.57 -10.52 7.88
N VAL A 35 15.62 -10.04 7.07
CA VAL A 35 15.59 -8.67 6.56
C VAL A 35 14.54 -7.85 7.31
N GLU A 36 14.91 -6.65 7.73
CA GLU A 36 13.97 -5.63 8.23
C GLU A 36 14.00 -4.44 7.27
N MET A 37 12.85 -3.76 7.10
CA MET A 37 12.74 -2.63 6.17
C MET A 37 12.23 -1.40 6.90
N LEU A 38 12.69 -0.22 6.48
CA LEU A 38 12.30 1.06 7.05
C LEU A 38 12.15 2.12 5.96
N LYS A 39 11.02 2.81 6.01
CA LYS A 39 10.75 4.01 5.21
C LYS A 39 10.90 5.27 6.05
N MET A 40 11.63 6.24 5.54
CA MET A 40 11.74 7.58 6.11
C MET A 40 11.14 8.59 5.14
N ASP A 41 10.13 9.33 5.59
CA ASP A 41 9.45 10.31 4.77
C ASP A 41 9.77 11.74 5.23
N PRO A 42 10.34 12.59 4.36
CA PRO A 42 10.84 13.91 4.76
C PRO A 42 9.78 14.99 4.91
N TYR A 43 8.49 14.69 4.70
CA TYR A 43 7.41 15.66 4.91
C TYR A 43 7.07 15.87 6.39
N ILE A 44 6.42 17.02 6.70
CA ILE A 44 6.11 17.47 8.08
C ILE A 44 4.79 16.87 8.61
N ASN A 45 3.99 16.20 7.81
CA ASN A 45 2.84 15.47 8.34
C ASN A 45 3.31 14.42 9.36
N VAL A 46 2.58 14.25 10.46
CA VAL A 46 2.92 13.25 11.49
C VAL A 46 2.77 11.84 10.93
N ASP A 47 1.72 11.62 10.14
CA ASP A 47 1.43 10.43 9.36
C ASP A 47 0.68 10.83 8.07
N PRO A 48 0.51 9.92 7.09
CA PRO A 48 -0.23 10.21 5.86
C PRO A 48 -1.76 10.12 5.99
N GLY A 49 -2.30 9.78 7.16
CA GLY A 49 -3.73 9.48 7.36
C GLY A 49 -4.71 10.59 6.96
N THR A 50 -4.25 11.86 7.03
CA THR A 50 -5.05 13.04 6.63
C THR A 50 -4.69 13.58 5.26
N MET A 51 -3.74 12.96 4.56
CA MET A 51 -3.28 13.43 3.25
C MET A 51 -4.29 13.11 2.15
N ASN A 52 -4.34 13.98 1.13
CA ASN A 52 -5.22 13.78 -0.01
C ASN A 52 -4.69 12.64 -0.90
N PRO A 53 -5.50 11.61 -1.22
CA PRO A 53 -5.09 10.51 -2.10
C PRO A 53 -4.58 10.95 -3.48
N PHE A 54 -5.04 12.08 -4.00
CA PHE A 54 -4.54 12.64 -5.27
C PHE A 54 -3.09 13.13 -5.20
N GLN A 55 -2.59 13.45 -4.01
CA GLN A 55 -1.22 13.92 -3.82
C GLN A 55 -0.27 12.83 -3.33
N HIS A 56 -0.78 11.93 -2.49
CA HIS A 56 0.04 10.95 -1.78
C HIS A 56 -0.18 9.50 -2.28
N GLY A 57 -1.30 9.22 -2.96
CA GLY A 57 -1.71 7.87 -3.30
C GLY A 57 -2.44 7.18 -2.14
N GLU A 58 -2.42 5.85 -2.13
CA GLU A 58 -3.04 5.02 -1.12
C GLU A 58 -2.36 5.19 0.24
N VAL A 59 -3.15 5.32 1.29
CA VAL A 59 -2.67 5.19 2.68
C VAL A 59 -2.72 3.71 3.05
N PHE A 60 -1.54 3.11 3.21
CA PHE A 60 -1.42 1.71 3.58
C PHE A 60 -1.51 1.55 5.11
N VAL A 61 -2.30 0.60 5.59
CA VAL A 61 -2.49 0.36 7.02
C VAL A 61 -1.89 -0.99 7.42
N THR A 62 -1.09 -0.97 8.48
CA THR A 62 -0.43 -2.15 9.03
C THR A 62 -1.30 -2.86 10.09
N ASP A 63 -0.88 -4.07 10.53
CA ASP A 63 -1.62 -4.83 11.54
C ASP A 63 -1.71 -4.12 12.90
N ASP A 64 -0.68 -3.36 13.27
CA ASP A 64 -0.63 -2.57 14.52
C ASP A 64 -1.28 -1.17 14.40
N GLY A 65 -1.90 -0.87 13.24
CA GLY A 65 -2.70 0.34 13.03
C GLY A 65 -1.91 1.56 12.55
N ALA A 66 -0.65 1.40 12.13
CA ALA A 66 0.06 2.51 11.50
C ALA A 66 -0.57 2.86 10.15
N GLU A 67 -0.88 4.15 9.95
CA GLU A 67 -1.15 4.72 8.63
C GLU A 67 0.19 5.12 8.00
N THR A 68 0.50 4.57 6.85
CA THR A 68 1.84 4.65 6.26
C THR A 68 1.80 4.97 4.76
N ASP A 69 2.96 5.27 4.21
CA ASP A 69 3.17 5.40 2.77
C ASP A 69 2.88 4.07 2.04
N LEU A 70 2.44 4.15 0.78
CA LEU A 70 2.15 3.01 -0.07
C LEU A 70 3.35 2.06 -0.29
N ASP A 71 4.58 2.54 -0.09
CA ASP A 71 5.80 1.75 -0.23
C ASP A 71 5.85 0.59 0.80
N LEU A 72 5.21 0.75 1.98
CA LEU A 72 5.12 -0.37 2.92
C LEU A 72 4.30 -1.54 2.35
N GLY A 73 3.32 -1.25 1.50
CA GLY A 73 2.62 -2.28 0.73
C GLY A 73 3.57 -3.04 -0.20
N HIS A 74 4.50 -2.35 -0.88
CA HIS A 74 5.54 -3.02 -1.66
C HIS A 74 6.45 -3.88 -0.77
N TYR A 75 6.89 -3.35 0.38
CA TYR A 75 7.73 -4.11 1.30
C TYR A 75 7.04 -5.40 1.74
N GLU A 76 5.80 -5.32 2.21
CA GLU A 76 5.06 -6.49 2.64
C GLU A 76 4.82 -7.51 1.51
N ARG A 77 4.50 -7.04 0.30
CA ARG A 77 4.25 -7.92 -0.86
C ARG A 77 5.49 -8.66 -1.31
N PHE A 78 6.66 -8.00 -1.30
CA PHE A 78 7.90 -8.60 -1.78
C PHE A 78 8.60 -9.43 -0.69
N VAL A 79 8.72 -8.88 0.53
CA VAL A 79 9.43 -9.57 1.61
C VAL A 79 8.55 -10.62 2.30
N ASN A 80 7.24 -10.63 2.01
CA ASN A 80 6.25 -11.52 2.63
C ASN A 80 6.38 -11.57 4.17
N GLN A 81 6.34 -10.39 4.79
CA GLN A 81 6.27 -10.26 6.24
C GLN A 81 5.51 -8.98 6.63
N PRO A 82 4.76 -8.98 7.75
CA PRO A 82 4.02 -7.80 8.18
C PRO A 82 4.98 -6.69 8.63
N MET A 83 4.66 -5.45 8.22
CA MET A 83 5.28 -4.22 8.71
C MET A 83 4.44 -3.60 9.83
N GLY A 84 4.98 -2.59 10.51
CA GLY A 84 4.29 -1.90 11.59
C GLY A 84 4.82 -0.49 11.82
N HIS A 85 4.39 0.16 12.92
CA HIS A 85 4.81 1.49 13.33
C HIS A 85 6.33 1.73 13.33
N ARG A 86 7.11 0.66 13.58
CA ARG A 86 8.56 0.76 13.58
C ARG A 86 9.18 0.87 12.18
N ASN A 87 8.43 0.53 11.15
CA ASN A 87 8.91 0.42 9.76
C ASN A 87 8.67 1.67 8.92
N ASN A 88 8.02 2.69 9.49
CA ASN A 88 7.82 3.99 8.85
C ASN A 88 7.86 5.12 9.89
N PHE A 89 8.49 6.22 9.54
CA PHE A 89 8.36 7.47 10.29
C PHE A 89 8.61 8.68 9.39
N THR A 90 8.04 9.81 9.79
CA THR A 90 8.08 11.08 9.06
C THR A 90 8.93 12.10 9.81
N THR A 91 9.32 13.16 9.12
CA THR A 91 9.90 14.36 9.77
C THR A 91 8.96 14.89 10.86
N GLY A 92 7.65 14.97 10.56
CA GLY A 92 6.65 15.47 11.52
C GLY A 92 6.62 14.66 12.81
N ALA A 93 6.66 13.34 12.73
CA ALA A 93 6.70 12.47 13.91
C ALA A 93 7.97 12.67 14.76
N ILE A 94 9.13 12.87 14.12
CA ILE A 94 10.40 13.15 14.82
C ILE A 94 10.33 14.50 15.54
N TYR A 95 9.91 15.57 14.84
CA TYR A 95 9.85 16.90 15.42
C TYR A 95 8.79 17.02 16.52
N SER A 96 7.61 16.41 16.34
CA SER A 96 6.57 16.37 17.38
C SER A 96 7.13 15.76 18.67
N LYS A 97 7.79 14.61 18.58
CA LYS A 97 8.40 13.94 19.74
C LYS A 97 9.48 14.81 20.41
N ILE A 98 10.32 15.50 19.63
CA ILE A 98 11.36 16.39 20.17
C ILE A 98 10.73 17.58 20.89
N ILE A 99 9.70 18.22 20.30
CA ILE A 99 8.99 19.35 20.89
C ILE A 99 8.28 18.93 22.17
N GLU A 100 7.60 17.80 22.20
CA GLU A 100 6.96 17.24 23.39
C GLU A 100 7.97 17.02 24.54
N ARG A 101 9.14 16.46 24.24
CA ARG A 101 10.22 16.25 25.21
C ARG A 101 10.80 17.57 25.72
N GLU A 102 10.97 18.57 24.85
CA GLU A 102 11.39 19.92 25.24
C GLU A 102 10.38 20.54 26.20
N ARG A 103 9.09 20.49 25.87
CA ARG A 103 8.01 21.03 26.73
C ARG A 103 7.93 20.35 28.10
N ARG A 104 8.30 19.07 28.20
CA ARG A 104 8.39 18.33 29.48
C ARG A 104 9.65 18.64 30.29
N GLY A 105 10.64 19.33 29.67
CA GLY A 105 11.92 19.62 30.31
C GLY A 105 12.96 18.49 30.25
N ASP A 106 12.78 17.50 29.40
CA ASP A 106 13.66 16.32 29.29
C ASP A 106 15.10 16.68 28.89
N PHE A 107 15.34 17.87 28.37
CA PHE A 107 16.66 18.36 27.95
C PHE A 107 17.40 19.18 29.02
N ASN A 108 16.87 19.28 30.24
CA ASN A 108 17.53 19.92 31.39
C ASN A 108 18.07 21.35 31.09
N GLY A 109 17.33 22.16 30.31
CA GLY A 109 17.70 23.52 29.96
C GLY A 109 18.70 23.66 28.83
N ALA A 110 19.08 22.56 28.14
CA ALA A 110 19.93 22.63 26.96
C ALA A 110 19.20 23.30 25.79
N THR A 111 19.96 23.98 24.91
CA THR A 111 19.44 24.47 23.65
C THR A 111 19.21 23.28 22.70
N VAL A 112 17.95 23.03 22.34
CA VAL A 112 17.57 21.93 21.43
C VAL A 112 17.76 22.38 19.99
N GLN A 113 18.54 21.59 19.22
CA GLN A 113 18.94 21.91 17.84
C GLN A 113 18.73 20.69 16.93
N VAL A 114 18.74 20.90 15.61
CA VAL A 114 18.67 19.79 14.65
C VAL A 114 19.82 18.80 14.86
N VAL A 115 21.04 19.32 15.00
CA VAL A 115 22.22 18.56 15.41
C VAL A 115 22.56 18.93 16.86
N PRO A 116 22.62 18.01 17.81
CA PRO A 116 22.49 16.55 17.64
C PRO A 116 21.08 16.00 17.94
N HIS A 117 20.11 16.78 18.36
CA HIS A 117 18.88 16.25 18.98
C HIS A 117 17.96 15.55 17.97
N VAL A 118 17.68 16.17 16.80
CA VAL A 118 16.88 15.56 15.74
C VAL A 118 17.64 14.39 15.11
N THR A 119 18.93 14.57 14.79
CA THR A 119 19.74 13.51 14.19
C THR A 119 19.89 12.30 15.12
N ASN A 120 20.01 12.50 16.43
CA ASN A 120 20.04 11.39 17.39
C ASN A 120 18.71 10.64 17.48
N GLU A 121 17.57 11.36 17.43
CA GLU A 121 16.26 10.72 17.43
C GLU A 121 16.06 9.88 16.15
N ILE A 122 16.51 10.38 14.99
CA ILE A 122 16.50 9.63 13.73
C ILE A 122 17.35 8.36 13.85
N LYS A 123 18.61 8.48 14.30
CA LYS A 123 19.50 7.31 14.50
C LYS A 123 18.92 6.29 15.47
N GLN A 124 18.27 6.77 16.55
CA GLN A 124 17.62 5.88 17.52
C GLN A 124 16.50 5.04 16.88
N LYS A 125 15.75 5.58 15.90
CA LYS A 125 14.76 4.80 15.15
C LYS A 125 15.39 3.63 14.38
N TRP A 126 16.57 3.83 13.80
CA TRP A 126 17.31 2.77 13.11
C TRP A 126 17.82 1.71 14.07
N LEU A 127 18.40 2.14 15.20
CA LEU A 127 18.89 1.25 16.25
C LEU A 127 17.78 0.40 16.89
N ASN A 128 16.56 0.90 16.97
CA ASN A 128 15.42 0.16 17.48
C ASN A 128 15.03 -1.04 16.60
N LEU A 129 15.49 -1.08 15.36
CA LEU A 129 15.31 -2.22 14.45
C LEU A 129 16.44 -3.26 14.58
N GLU A 130 17.57 -2.87 15.19
CA GLU A 130 18.69 -3.77 15.41
C GLU A 130 18.34 -4.77 16.52
N ARG A 131 18.21 -6.04 16.15
CA ARG A 131 17.88 -7.15 17.02
C ARG A 131 18.70 -8.37 16.65
N GLU A 132 18.81 -9.34 17.57
CA GLU A 132 19.56 -10.59 17.34
C GLU A 132 18.96 -11.45 16.20
N ASP A 133 17.67 -11.25 15.91
CA ASP A 133 16.95 -11.95 14.86
C ASP A 133 16.93 -11.18 13.52
N VAL A 134 17.76 -10.15 13.34
CA VAL A 134 17.84 -9.33 12.11
C VAL A 134 19.28 -9.33 11.61
N ASP A 135 19.49 -9.72 10.35
CA ASP A 135 20.80 -9.73 9.70
C ASP A 135 21.04 -8.43 8.93
N VAL A 136 20.02 -7.93 8.22
CA VAL A 136 20.11 -6.73 7.38
C VAL A 136 18.90 -5.82 7.58
N ILE A 137 19.17 -4.52 7.71
CA ILE A 137 18.16 -3.47 7.79
C ILE A 137 18.28 -2.60 6.55
N LEU A 138 17.27 -2.61 5.69
CA LEU A 138 17.15 -1.76 4.51
C LEU A 138 16.40 -0.49 4.88
N ILE A 139 17.03 0.66 4.70
CA ILE A 139 16.50 1.96 5.10
C ILE A 139 16.37 2.85 3.86
N GLU A 140 15.15 3.15 3.48
CA GLU A 140 14.85 4.00 2.34
C GLU A 140 14.55 5.43 2.77
N LEU A 141 15.26 6.39 2.17
CA LEU A 141 14.93 7.81 2.30
C LEU A 141 14.01 8.25 1.17
N GLY A 142 12.80 8.70 1.53
CA GLY A 142 11.85 9.36 0.63
C GLY A 142 12.38 10.68 0.09
N GLY A 143 11.71 11.23 -0.92
CA GLY A 143 12.11 12.49 -1.56
C GLY A 143 13.34 12.35 -2.44
N THR A 144 13.97 13.49 -2.73
CA THR A 144 15.11 13.63 -3.66
C THR A 144 16.30 14.21 -2.92
N VAL A 145 17.49 13.63 -3.12
CA VAL A 145 18.73 14.16 -2.55
C VAL A 145 19.00 15.56 -3.11
N GLY A 146 19.12 16.52 -2.22
CA GLY A 146 19.24 17.94 -2.51
C GLY A 146 18.06 18.78 -2.07
N ASP A 147 16.91 18.15 -1.76
CA ASP A 147 15.76 18.82 -1.16
C ASP A 147 16.06 19.18 0.31
N ILE A 148 15.55 20.31 0.75
CA ILE A 148 15.79 20.85 2.11
C ILE A 148 15.26 19.89 3.17
N GLU A 149 14.12 19.28 2.91
CA GLU A 149 13.40 18.39 3.82
C GLU A 149 14.21 17.13 4.17
N GLY A 150 15.04 16.65 3.23
CA GLY A 150 15.88 15.46 3.41
C GLY A 150 17.17 15.70 4.21
N LEU A 151 17.59 16.95 4.42
CA LEU A 151 18.89 17.26 5.00
C LEU A 151 19.12 16.69 6.41
N PRO A 152 18.17 16.74 7.36
CA PRO A 152 18.37 16.14 8.69
C PRO A 152 18.62 14.62 8.63
N PHE A 153 17.97 13.93 7.71
CA PHE A 153 18.18 12.48 7.50
C PHE A 153 19.57 12.19 6.92
N LEU A 154 19.97 12.93 5.91
CA LEU A 154 21.30 12.77 5.28
C LEU A 154 22.42 13.10 6.27
N GLU A 155 22.24 14.11 7.11
CA GLU A 155 23.18 14.42 8.19
C GLU A 155 23.23 13.29 9.24
N ALA A 156 22.08 12.72 9.61
CA ALA A 156 22.04 11.57 10.51
C ALA A 156 22.74 10.34 9.88
N ILE A 157 22.56 10.09 8.57
CA ILE A 157 23.23 9.02 7.82
C ILE A 157 24.75 9.22 7.86
N ARG A 158 25.23 10.45 7.60
CA ARG A 158 26.65 10.78 7.68
C ARG A 158 27.23 10.52 9.06
N GLN A 159 26.54 10.94 10.13
CA GLN A 159 26.96 10.70 11.51
C GLN A 159 26.98 9.20 11.82
N PHE A 160 25.95 8.47 11.44
CA PHE A 160 25.84 7.03 11.71
C PHE A 160 26.97 6.24 11.04
N HIS A 161 27.36 6.63 9.82
CA HIS A 161 28.51 6.04 9.13
C HIS A 161 29.82 6.23 9.88
N LEU A 162 29.99 7.37 10.58
CA LEU A 162 31.19 7.61 11.40
C LEU A 162 31.17 6.86 12.74
N GLU A 163 29.98 6.51 13.21
CA GLU A 163 29.77 5.83 14.50
C GLU A 163 29.81 4.29 14.38
N ARG A 164 29.77 3.75 13.15
CA ARG A 164 29.75 2.31 12.86
C ARG A 164 30.98 1.90 12.07
N ASP A 165 31.31 0.62 12.17
CA ASP A 165 32.36 0.07 11.33
C ASP A 165 31.96 0.16 9.84
N PRO A 166 32.91 0.53 8.96
CA PRO A 166 32.60 0.66 7.52
C PRO A 166 32.01 -0.60 6.87
N GLU A 167 32.27 -1.77 7.43
CA GLU A 167 31.74 -3.07 6.99
C GLU A 167 30.28 -3.28 7.34
N ASP A 168 29.71 -2.46 8.24
CA ASP A 168 28.34 -2.59 8.73
C ASP A 168 27.35 -1.68 8.01
N VAL A 169 27.87 -0.76 7.17
CA VAL A 169 27.05 0.26 6.49
C VAL A 169 27.34 0.28 4.99
N MET A 170 26.29 0.26 4.19
CA MET A 170 26.36 0.38 2.73
C MET A 170 25.41 1.46 2.22
N PHE A 171 25.81 2.17 1.18
CA PHE A 171 25.03 3.22 0.52
C PHE A 171 24.68 2.85 -0.91
N ILE A 172 23.39 2.84 -1.20
CA ILE A 172 22.85 2.66 -2.55
C ILE A 172 22.17 3.97 -2.97
N HIS A 173 22.53 4.47 -4.15
CA HIS A 173 21.92 5.66 -4.70
C HIS A 173 21.20 5.36 -6.00
N MET A 174 19.89 5.64 -6.05
CA MET A 174 19.11 5.51 -7.27
C MET A 174 19.09 6.83 -8.03
N ALA A 175 19.23 6.77 -9.34
CA ALA A 175 19.17 7.95 -10.19
C ALA A 175 18.54 7.63 -11.56
N LEU A 176 17.80 8.59 -12.11
CA LEU A 176 17.25 8.49 -13.46
C LEU A 176 18.32 8.73 -14.52
N ILE A 177 18.36 7.89 -15.54
CA ILE A 177 19.05 8.15 -16.79
C ILE A 177 18.00 8.52 -17.85
N PRO A 178 17.76 9.82 -18.11
CA PRO A 178 16.77 10.23 -19.07
C PRO A 178 17.19 9.98 -20.51
N TYR A 179 16.21 9.55 -21.32
CA TYR A 179 16.32 9.49 -22.77
C TYR A 179 15.63 10.71 -23.38
N LEU A 180 16.37 11.51 -24.12
CA LEU A 180 15.85 12.68 -24.82
C LEU A 180 15.39 12.29 -26.22
N ARG A 181 14.08 12.11 -26.38
CA ARG A 181 13.48 11.71 -27.67
C ARG A 181 13.88 12.64 -28.84
N ALA A 182 13.99 13.95 -28.59
CA ALA A 182 14.31 14.93 -29.62
C ALA A 182 15.72 14.76 -30.21
N SER A 183 16.71 14.33 -29.41
CA SER A 183 18.08 14.08 -29.85
C SER A 183 18.42 12.59 -30.05
N GLY A 184 17.51 11.69 -29.67
CA GLY A 184 17.77 10.24 -29.70
C GLY A 184 18.90 9.79 -28.76
N GLU A 185 19.14 10.51 -27.67
CA GLU A 185 20.31 10.27 -26.83
C GLU A 185 19.97 10.04 -25.36
N ILE A 186 20.75 9.16 -24.75
CA ILE A 186 20.79 8.96 -23.30
C ILE A 186 21.66 10.02 -22.65
N LYS A 187 21.20 10.63 -21.55
CA LYS A 187 21.94 11.66 -20.82
C LYS A 187 22.33 11.19 -19.42
N THR A 188 23.65 11.06 -19.19
CA THR A 188 24.21 10.64 -17.89
C THR A 188 24.48 11.80 -16.93
N LYS A 189 24.41 13.05 -17.38
CA LYS A 189 24.69 14.24 -16.55
C LYS A 189 23.77 14.35 -15.33
N PRO A 190 22.45 14.14 -15.43
CA PRO A 190 21.57 14.20 -14.26
C PRO A 190 21.97 13.21 -13.15
N THR A 191 22.31 11.98 -13.53
CA THR A 191 22.83 10.95 -12.60
C THR A 191 24.13 11.40 -11.94
N GLN A 192 25.09 11.94 -12.71
CA GLN A 192 26.36 12.45 -12.19
C GLN A 192 26.16 13.58 -11.18
N HIS A 193 25.27 14.55 -11.49
CA HIS A 193 24.98 15.67 -10.59
C HIS A 193 24.25 15.20 -9.32
N SER A 194 23.36 14.21 -9.42
CA SER A 194 22.68 13.64 -8.27
C SER A 194 23.67 12.99 -7.30
N VAL A 195 24.61 12.19 -7.81
CA VAL A 195 25.69 11.59 -7.00
C VAL A 195 26.62 12.66 -6.44
N GLN A 196 26.96 13.70 -7.23
CA GLN A 196 27.76 14.82 -6.74
C GLN A 196 27.07 15.50 -5.56
N LYS A 197 25.76 15.73 -5.64
CA LYS A 197 24.96 16.34 -4.54
C LYS A 197 25.00 15.50 -3.26
N LEU A 198 24.89 14.17 -3.39
CA LEU A 198 25.04 13.27 -2.25
C LEU A 198 26.45 13.33 -1.63
N ARG A 199 27.49 13.40 -2.48
CA ARG A 199 28.88 13.52 -2.03
C ARG A 199 29.19 14.85 -1.33
N GLU A 200 28.54 15.95 -1.72
CA GLU A 200 28.62 17.24 -1.01
C GLU A 200 28.19 17.12 0.46
N LEU A 201 27.33 16.14 0.77
CA LEU A 201 26.88 15.80 2.11
C LEU A 201 27.77 14.71 2.77
N ALA A 202 28.95 14.46 2.21
CA ALA A 202 29.92 13.46 2.65
C ALA A 202 29.39 12.01 2.67
N VAL A 203 28.47 11.67 1.80
CA VAL A 203 27.99 10.30 1.58
C VAL A 203 28.42 9.85 0.19
N GLN A 204 29.33 8.87 0.13
CA GLN A 204 29.76 8.25 -1.12
C GLN A 204 28.96 6.96 -1.35
N PRO A 205 28.21 6.81 -2.45
CA PRO A 205 27.52 5.55 -2.71
C PRO A 205 28.50 4.41 -3.01
N ASP A 206 28.21 3.23 -2.48
CA ASP A 206 28.90 1.97 -2.82
C ASP A 206 28.34 1.38 -4.12
N MET A 207 27.04 1.61 -4.39
CA MET A 207 26.31 1.13 -5.56
C MET A 207 25.41 2.23 -6.11
N ILE A 208 25.27 2.26 -7.43
CA ILE A 208 24.32 3.14 -8.12
C ILE A 208 23.35 2.29 -8.90
N ILE A 209 22.05 2.50 -8.68
CA ILE A 209 20.97 1.88 -9.47
C ILE A 209 20.42 2.92 -10.42
N CYS A 210 20.56 2.66 -11.70
CA CYS A 210 20.20 3.57 -12.78
C CYS A 210 18.86 3.19 -13.38
N ARG A 211 17.80 3.94 -13.06
CA ARG A 211 16.48 3.76 -13.69
C ARG A 211 16.48 4.32 -15.11
N THR A 212 15.96 3.57 -16.06
CA THR A 212 15.92 3.98 -17.47
C THR A 212 14.84 3.25 -18.26
N THR A 213 14.35 3.89 -19.33
CA THR A 213 13.45 3.28 -20.32
C THR A 213 14.21 2.59 -21.46
N GLN A 214 15.53 2.78 -21.55
CA GLN A 214 16.34 2.34 -22.68
C GLN A 214 17.41 1.35 -22.25
N HIS A 215 17.86 0.52 -23.17
CA HIS A 215 19.06 -0.29 -22.97
C HIS A 215 20.30 0.60 -22.78
N ILE A 216 21.12 0.27 -21.81
CA ILE A 216 22.38 0.95 -21.50
C ILE A 216 23.54 0.03 -21.83
N ASP A 217 24.44 0.50 -22.70
CA ASP A 217 25.65 -0.23 -23.06
C ASP A 217 26.74 -0.14 -21.97
N ASP A 218 27.76 -0.98 -22.10
CA ASP A 218 28.86 -1.04 -21.14
C ASP A 218 29.71 0.23 -21.10
N ASP A 219 29.79 0.99 -22.19
CA ASP A 219 30.61 2.22 -22.23
C ASP A 219 29.91 3.35 -21.46
N VAL A 220 28.58 3.45 -21.55
CA VAL A 220 27.77 4.35 -20.70
C VAL A 220 27.86 3.93 -19.24
N ARG A 221 27.82 2.63 -18.93
CA ARG A 221 28.00 2.09 -17.57
C ARG A 221 29.36 2.47 -17.00
N LYS A 222 30.46 2.27 -17.75
CA LYS A 222 31.81 2.65 -17.35
C LYS A 222 31.96 4.16 -17.15
N LYS A 223 31.32 4.95 -18.01
CA LYS A 223 31.28 6.41 -17.87
C LYS A 223 30.61 6.85 -16.56
N ILE A 224 29.46 6.30 -16.23
CA ILE A 224 28.76 6.56 -14.96
C ILE A 224 29.68 6.18 -13.80
N ALA A 225 30.23 4.97 -13.82
CA ALA A 225 31.13 4.46 -12.80
C ALA A 225 32.31 5.41 -12.52
N LEU A 226 32.96 5.88 -13.58
CA LEU A 226 34.10 6.81 -13.49
C LEU A 226 33.68 8.14 -12.83
N PHE A 227 32.63 8.79 -13.32
CA PHE A 227 32.19 10.09 -12.80
C PHE A 227 31.60 10.04 -11.39
N CYS A 228 31.02 8.91 -11.02
CA CYS A 228 30.43 8.70 -9.72
C CYS A 228 31.34 8.01 -8.70
N SER A 229 32.60 7.71 -9.09
CA SER A 229 33.61 7.08 -8.25
C SER A 229 33.18 5.74 -7.66
N VAL A 230 32.52 4.90 -8.47
CA VAL A 230 32.13 3.51 -8.12
C VAL A 230 32.75 2.53 -9.10
N ARG A 231 32.81 1.24 -8.76
CA ARG A 231 33.27 0.22 -9.70
C ARG A 231 32.20 -0.02 -10.78
N PRO A 232 32.57 -0.33 -12.05
CA PRO A 232 31.61 -0.58 -13.12
C PRO A 232 30.55 -1.64 -12.78
N GLN A 233 30.93 -2.71 -12.09
CA GLN A 233 30.00 -3.74 -11.65
C GLN A 233 29.00 -3.27 -10.59
N ASN A 234 29.26 -2.19 -9.89
CA ASN A 234 28.37 -1.58 -8.91
C ASN A 234 27.42 -0.54 -9.52
N VAL A 235 27.41 -0.39 -10.84
CA VAL A 235 26.41 0.38 -11.59
C VAL A 235 25.39 -0.61 -12.14
N ILE A 236 24.25 -0.68 -11.50
CA ILE A 236 23.14 -1.57 -11.85
C ILE A 236 22.16 -0.82 -12.75
N ILE A 237 21.72 -1.45 -13.82
CA ILE A 237 20.74 -0.86 -14.75
C ILE A 237 19.36 -1.47 -14.46
N GLU A 238 18.47 -0.65 -13.95
CA GLU A 238 17.08 -1.01 -13.73
C GLU A 238 16.23 -0.44 -14.85
N GLN A 239 16.07 -1.24 -15.90
CA GLN A 239 15.20 -0.88 -17.01
C GLN A 239 13.72 -1.09 -16.64
N ASP A 240 12.83 -0.27 -17.21
CA ASP A 240 11.39 -0.46 -17.03
C ASP A 240 10.95 -1.85 -17.48
N VAL A 241 10.19 -2.51 -16.61
CA VAL A 241 9.68 -3.87 -16.87
C VAL A 241 8.48 -3.83 -17.81
N PRO A 242 8.38 -4.79 -18.75
CA PRO A 242 7.32 -4.76 -19.77
C PRO A 242 5.95 -5.24 -19.25
N ASN A 243 5.90 -6.15 -18.28
CA ASN A 243 4.66 -6.83 -17.91
C ASN A 243 4.23 -6.53 -16.46
N THR A 244 5.12 -6.72 -15.50
CA THR A 244 4.78 -6.58 -14.08
C THR A 244 5.97 -6.10 -13.24
N ILE A 245 5.70 -5.30 -12.20
CA ILE A 245 6.73 -4.84 -11.26
C ILE A 245 7.45 -6.00 -10.55
N TYR A 246 6.86 -7.19 -10.52
CA TYR A 246 7.45 -8.39 -9.92
C TYR A 246 8.63 -8.97 -10.71
N GLU A 247 8.89 -8.47 -11.94
CA GLU A 247 10.09 -8.83 -12.71
C GLU A 247 11.37 -8.10 -12.21
N VAL A 248 11.23 -6.98 -11.49
CA VAL A 248 12.37 -6.17 -11.01
C VAL A 248 13.39 -6.97 -10.20
N PRO A 249 13.03 -7.83 -9.23
CA PRO A 249 14.00 -8.65 -8.52
C PRO A 249 14.86 -9.52 -9.42
N LEU A 250 14.28 -10.07 -10.49
CA LEU A 250 15.01 -10.90 -11.46
C LEU A 250 16.03 -10.09 -12.25
N ILE A 251 15.68 -8.86 -12.66
CA ILE A 251 16.60 -7.93 -13.33
C ILE A 251 17.79 -7.57 -12.43
N LEU A 252 17.51 -7.29 -11.15
CA LEU A 252 18.54 -6.98 -10.16
C LEU A 252 19.45 -8.19 -9.90
N ARG A 253 18.85 -9.40 -9.76
CA ARG A 253 19.59 -10.64 -9.57
C ARG A 253 20.50 -10.96 -10.75
N GLN A 254 20.03 -10.82 -12.00
CA GLN A 254 20.83 -11.06 -13.20
C GLN A 254 22.10 -10.22 -13.25
N GLN A 255 22.12 -9.07 -12.59
CA GLN A 255 23.28 -8.19 -12.51
C GLN A 255 24.10 -8.38 -11.22
N GLY A 256 23.75 -9.39 -10.38
CA GLY A 256 24.48 -9.73 -9.16
C GLY A 256 24.34 -8.70 -8.04
N THR A 257 23.20 -7.99 -7.99
CA THR A 257 22.96 -6.93 -6.99
C THR A 257 23.09 -7.44 -5.56
N ASP A 258 22.48 -8.57 -5.27
CA ASP A 258 22.52 -9.23 -3.97
C ASP A 258 23.91 -9.80 -3.63
N ASP A 259 24.66 -10.31 -4.63
CA ASP A 259 26.04 -10.76 -4.45
C ASP A 259 26.96 -9.60 -4.06
N ILE A 260 26.79 -8.43 -4.71
CA ILE A 260 27.54 -7.23 -4.40
C ILE A 260 27.26 -6.76 -2.97
N ILE A 261 25.97 -6.77 -2.55
CA ILE A 261 25.57 -6.39 -1.20
C ILE A 261 26.14 -7.35 -0.17
N CYS A 262 25.96 -8.66 -0.36
CA CYS A 262 26.50 -9.68 0.56
C CYS A 262 28.03 -9.56 0.67
N LYS A 263 28.74 -9.40 -0.44
CA LYS A 263 30.19 -9.23 -0.43
C LYS A 263 30.62 -7.95 0.29
N ARG A 264 29.92 -6.83 0.05
CA ARG A 264 30.27 -5.52 0.65
C ARG A 264 30.09 -5.52 2.17
N LEU A 265 29.04 -6.21 2.65
CA LEU A 265 28.69 -6.29 4.07
C LEU A 265 29.24 -7.54 4.78
N HIS A 266 30.06 -8.34 4.11
CA HIS A 266 30.62 -9.60 4.64
C HIS A 266 29.52 -10.55 5.16
N LEU A 267 28.42 -10.68 4.42
CA LEU A 267 27.34 -11.61 4.72
C LEU A 267 27.62 -12.96 4.03
N ASP A 268 27.71 -14.01 4.81
CA ASP A 268 27.81 -15.39 4.32
C ASP A 268 26.39 -15.95 4.12
N ALA A 269 25.95 -16.02 2.88
CA ALA A 269 24.61 -16.43 2.51
C ALA A 269 24.61 -17.23 1.20
N PRO A 270 23.77 -18.28 1.08
CA PRO A 270 23.68 -19.10 -0.13
C PRO A 270 23.12 -18.30 -1.31
N GLU A 271 23.10 -18.92 -2.48
CA GLU A 271 22.38 -18.40 -3.63
C GLU A 271 20.86 -18.28 -3.34
N PRO A 272 20.18 -17.25 -3.87
CA PRO A 272 18.76 -17.06 -3.59
C PRO A 272 17.89 -18.10 -4.31
N ASP A 273 16.91 -18.66 -3.61
CA ASP A 273 15.86 -19.47 -4.23
C ASP A 273 14.69 -18.57 -4.63
N LEU A 274 14.55 -18.33 -5.90
CA LEU A 274 13.48 -17.52 -6.50
C LEU A 274 12.46 -18.38 -7.29
N SER A 275 12.46 -19.69 -7.11
CA SER A 275 11.62 -20.62 -7.90
C SER A 275 10.12 -20.32 -7.79
N GLN A 276 9.61 -20.09 -6.59
CA GLN A 276 8.20 -19.73 -6.38
C GLN A 276 7.87 -18.35 -6.98
N TRP A 277 8.79 -17.41 -6.86
CA TRP A 277 8.62 -16.07 -7.42
C TRP A 277 8.59 -16.10 -8.94
N GLN A 278 9.52 -16.83 -9.56
CA GLN A 278 9.54 -17.03 -11.01
C GLN A 278 8.26 -17.70 -11.51
N ALA A 279 7.80 -18.77 -10.82
CA ALA A 279 6.56 -19.45 -11.19
C ALA A 279 5.32 -18.55 -11.09
N MET A 280 5.30 -17.60 -10.15
CA MET A 280 4.23 -16.59 -10.05
C MET A 280 4.31 -15.62 -11.25
N ILE A 281 5.49 -15.11 -11.58
CA ILE A 281 5.69 -14.22 -12.73
C ILE A 281 5.26 -14.92 -14.03
N ASP A 282 5.64 -16.16 -14.22
CA ASP A 282 5.28 -16.93 -15.42
C ASP A 282 3.76 -17.02 -15.60
N ARG A 283 2.99 -17.18 -14.51
CA ARG A 283 1.52 -17.17 -14.54
C ARG A 283 0.94 -15.78 -14.86
N VAL A 284 1.56 -14.70 -14.40
CA VAL A 284 1.14 -13.32 -14.72
C VAL A 284 1.41 -12.99 -16.18
N VAL A 285 2.57 -13.40 -16.71
CA VAL A 285 3.01 -13.05 -18.07
C VAL A 285 2.34 -13.94 -19.13
N ASN A 286 2.03 -15.21 -18.81
CA ASN A 286 1.45 -16.18 -19.71
C ASN A 286 0.07 -16.66 -19.21
N PRO A 287 -0.94 -15.77 -19.12
CA PRO A 287 -2.28 -16.16 -18.69
C PRO A 287 -2.97 -17.02 -19.75
N GLU A 288 -3.72 -18.03 -19.30
CA GLU A 288 -4.51 -18.93 -20.17
C GLU A 288 -5.92 -18.39 -20.44
N LYS A 289 -6.41 -17.51 -19.56
CA LYS A 289 -7.77 -16.97 -19.59
C LYS A 289 -7.74 -15.46 -19.30
N THR A 290 -8.88 -14.81 -19.55
CA THR A 290 -9.09 -13.42 -19.18
C THR A 290 -10.43 -13.31 -18.47
N VAL A 291 -10.47 -12.52 -17.37
CA VAL A 291 -11.69 -12.15 -16.65
C VAL A 291 -11.79 -10.65 -16.57
N LYS A 292 -12.94 -10.08 -16.93
CA LYS A 292 -13.18 -8.65 -16.96
C LYS A 292 -13.87 -8.21 -15.67
N ILE A 293 -13.20 -7.37 -14.88
CA ILE A 293 -13.68 -6.86 -13.59
C ILE A 293 -13.84 -5.35 -13.65
N ALA A 294 -15.02 -4.85 -13.30
CA ALA A 294 -15.23 -3.42 -13.09
C ALA A 294 -14.84 -3.02 -11.66
N VAL A 295 -13.96 -2.03 -11.53
CA VAL A 295 -13.66 -1.36 -10.26
C VAL A 295 -14.35 0.00 -10.26
N VAL A 296 -15.45 0.11 -9.50
CA VAL A 296 -16.30 1.30 -9.44
C VAL A 296 -15.89 2.15 -8.25
N GLY A 297 -15.12 3.20 -8.50
CA GLY A 297 -14.52 4.05 -7.47
C GLY A 297 -14.72 5.54 -7.72
N LYS A 298 -14.16 6.38 -6.86
CA LYS A 298 -14.21 7.85 -6.98
C LYS A 298 -12.83 8.52 -7.14
N TYR A 299 -11.76 7.72 -7.21
CA TYR A 299 -10.38 8.17 -7.40
C TYR A 299 -9.68 7.35 -8.50
N ILE A 300 -10.46 6.91 -9.48
CA ILE A 300 -10.05 5.94 -10.51
C ILE A 300 -8.99 6.53 -11.46
N THR A 301 -9.03 7.83 -11.70
CA THR A 301 -8.08 8.54 -12.56
C THR A 301 -6.65 8.46 -12.03
N LEU A 302 -6.45 8.28 -10.73
CA LEU A 302 -5.15 8.13 -10.11
C LEU A 302 -4.89 6.66 -9.74
N THR A 303 -4.03 6.02 -10.49
CA THR A 303 -3.73 4.58 -10.33
C THR A 303 -3.26 4.21 -8.91
N ASP A 304 -2.47 5.09 -8.28
CA ASP A 304 -1.91 4.83 -6.95
C ASP A 304 -2.93 4.93 -5.81
N SER A 305 -4.14 5.49 -6.04
CA SER A 305 -5.19 5.55 -5.02
C SER A 305 -5.80 4.18 -4.66
N TYR A 306 -5.73 3.20 -5.56
CA TYR A 306 -6.24 1.84 -5.38
C TYR A 306 -5.18 0.78 -5.69
N LYS A 307 -3.92 1.12 -5.43
CA LYS A 307 -2.77 0.27 -5.78
C LYS A 307 -2.92 -1.15 -5.22
N SER A 308 -3.20 -1.30 -3.93
CA SER A 308 -3.34 -2.61 -3.29
C SER A 308 -4.51 -3.42 -3.82
N ILE A 309 -5.61 -2.78 -4.24
CA ILE A 309 -6.74 -3.46 -4.88
C ILE A 309 -6.34 -4.05 -6.23
N TYR A 310 -5.66 -3.26 -7.06
CA TYR A 310 -5.20 -3.73 -8.38
C TYR A 310 -4.18 -4.88 -8.24
N GLU A 311 -3.27 -4.77 -7.28
CA GLU A 311 -2.33 -5.85 -6.97
C GLU A 311 -3.07 -7.11 -6.47
N ALA A 312 -4.03 -6.98 -5.55
CA ALA A 312 -4.78 -8.11 -5.02
C ALA A 312 -5.62 -8.84 -6.09
N LEU A 313 -6.22 -8.09 -7.03
CA LEU A 313 -6.91 -8.66 -8.19
C LEU A 313 -5.94 -9.44 -9.09
N MET A 314 -4.76 -8.86 -9.36
CA MET A 314 -3.74 -9.51 -10.17
C MET A 314 -3.19 -10.78 -9.48
N HIS A 315 -2.94 -10.74 -8.15
CA HIS A 315 -2.50 -11.91 -7.38
C HIS A 315 -3.52 -13.06 -7.49
N ALA A 316 -4.82 -12.74 -7.31
CA ALA A 316 -5.88 -13.72 -7.42
C ALA A 316 -6.01 -14.27 -8.84
N GLY A 317 -5.92 -13.41 -9.85
CA GLY A 317 -5.91 -13.84 -11.26
C GLY A 317 -4.76 -14.79 -11.57
N ALA A 318 -3.54 -14.47 -11.13
CA ALA A 318 -2.35 -15.29 -11.32
C ALA A 318 -2.50 -16.69 -10.70
N ALA A 319 -3.19 -16.81 -9.55
CA ALA A 319 -3.45 -18.11 -8.94
C ALA A 319 -4.31 -19.03 -9.83
N PHE A 320 -5.14 -18.47 -10.70
CA PHE A 320 -6.00 -19.20 -11.64
C PHE A 320 -5.49 -19.16 -13.09
N HIS A 321 -4.25 -18.76 -13.33
CA HIS A 321 -3.68 -18.54 -14.68
C HIS A 321 -4.55 -17.59 -15.53
N ALA A 322 -5.18 -16.60 -14.89
CA ALA A 322 -6.07 -15.66 -15.54
C ALA A 322 -5.51 -14.22 -15.50
N LYS A 323 -5.58 -13.52 -16.63
CA LYS A 323 -5.41 -12.07 -16.68
C LYS A 323 -6.68 -11.42 -16.20
N VAL A 324 -6.58 -10.55 -15.21
CA VAL A 324 -7.68 -9.68 -14.80
C VAL A 324 -7.63 -8.41 -15.65
N ASP A 325 -8.62 -8.26 -16.52
CA ASP A 325 -8.83 -7.05 -17.31
C ASP A 325 -9.69 -6.07 -16.49
N ILE A 326 -9.06 -5.01 -15.98
CA ILE A 326 -9.69 -4.08 -15.05
C ILE A 326 -10.33 -2.93 -15.80
N LEU A 327 -11.68 -2.92 -15.83
CA LEU A 327 -12.46 -1.75 -16.26
C LEU A 327 -12.52 -0.76 -15.10
N LYS A 328 -11.82 0.37 -15.23
CA LYS A 328 -11.81 1.44 -14.25
C LYS A 328 -13.01 2.36 -14.50
N VAL A 329 -13.92 2.45 -13.54
CA VAL A 329 -15.18 3.20 -13.66
C VAL A 329 -15.28 4.26 -12.57
N GLU A 330 -15.39 5.54 -12.96
CA GLU A 330 -15.80 6.60 -12.03
C GLU A 330 -17.28 6.39 -11.66
N ALA A 331 -17.58 6.43 -10.35
CA ALA A 331 -18.94 6.19 -9.88
C ALA A 331 -19.95 7.18 -10.48
N GLU A 332 -19.54 8.43 -10.69
CA GLU A 332 -20.34 9.48 -11.32
C GLU A 332 -20.71 9.14 -12.79
N GLU A 333 -19.87 8.37 -13.49
CA GLU A 333 -20.19 7.92 -14.85
C GLU A 333 -21.42 7.01 -14.89
N ILE A 334 -21.59 6.18 -13.84
CA ILE A 334 -22.78 5.34 -13.68
C ILE A 334 -24.02 6.18 -13.37
N GLU A 335 -23.88 7.25 -12.58
CA GLU A 335 -24.98 8.19 -12.30
C GLU A 335 -25.48 8.89 -13.57
N GLU A 336 -24.57 9.20 -14.48
CA GLU A 336 -24.89 9.88 -15.75
C GLU A 336 -25.45 8.95 -16.84
N LYS A 337 -24.85 7.75 -17.01
CA LYS A 337 -25.11 6.86 -18.15
C LYS A 337 -25.97 5.64 -17.82
N GLY A 338 -26.12 5.33 -16.53
CA GLY A 338 -26.76 4.11 -16.04
C GLY A 338 -25.81 2.91 -15.98
N ALA A 339 -26.07 2.01 -15.03
CA ALA A 339 -25.22 0.84 -14.76
C ALA A 339 -25.20 -0.14 -15.94
N ASP A 340 -26.33 -0.39 -16.61
CA ASP A 340 -26.40 -1.30 -17.77
C ASP A 340 -25.45 -0.89 -18.91
N ALA A 341 -25.37 0.39 -19.20
CA ALA A 341 -24.53 0.90 -20.29
C ALA A 341 -23.03 0.83 -19.96
N VAL A 342 -22.67 1.05 -18.70
CA VAL A 342 -21.26 1.12 -18.26
C VAL A 342 -20.69 -0.24 -17.93
N LEU A 343 -21.52 -1.15 -17.36
CA LEU A 343 -21.09 -2.45 -16.86
C LEU A 343 -21.38 -3.62 -17.83
N GLU A 344 -21.83 -3.34 -19.05
CA GLU A 344 -22.09 -4.40 -20.05
C GLU A 344 -20.85 -5.28 -20.27
N GLY A 345 -21.05 -6.58 -20.18
CA GLY A 345 -20.01 -7.59 -20.44
C GLY A 345 -18.93 -7.68 -19.37
N VAL A 346 -19.09 -7.10 -18.17
CA VAL A 346 -18.22 -7.37 -17.03
C VAL A 346 -18.63 -8.66 -16.34
N GLN A 347 -17.66 -9.41 -15.83
CA GLN A 347 -17.87 -10.69 -15.17
C GLN A 347 -17.85 -10.56 -13.64
N GLY A 348 -17.46 -9.41 -13.12
CA GLY A 348 -17.49 -9.10 -11.69
C GLY A 348 -17.40 -7.61 -11.43
N VAL A 349 -17.97 -7.17 -10.31
CA VAL A 349 -17.98 -5.76 -9.87
C VAL A 349 -17.30 -5.66 -8.51
N LEU A 350 -16.34 -4.74 -8.37
CA LEU A 350 -15.70 -4.41 -7.11
C LEU A 350 -15.94 -2.94 -6.77
N THR A 351 -16.47 -2.66 -5.58
CA THR A 351 -16.57 -1.30 -5.03
C THR A 351 -15.58 -1.09 -3.90
N PRO A 352 -14.55 -0.24 -4.10
CA PRO A 352 -13.51 0.00 -3.11
C PRO A 352 -13.96 0.92 -1.98
N GLY A 353 -13.09 1.08 -0.98
CA GLY A 353 -13.19 2.05 0.09
C GLY A 353 -13.34 3.49 -0.41
N GLY A 354 -13.71 4.39 0.48
CA GLY A 354 -13.91 5.82 0.22
C GLY A 354 -14.58 6.52 1.38
N PHE A 355 -14.93 7.79 1.17
CA PHE A 355 -15.55 8.65 2.18
C PHE A 355 -16.53 9.62 1.52
N GLY A 356 -17.52 10.10 2.29
CA GLY A 356 -18.46 11.16 1.89
C GLY A 356 -19.49 10.74 0.85
N LEU A 357 -20.35 11.68 0.47
CA LEU A 357 -21.52 11.44 -0.38
C LEU A 357 -21.18 11.31 -1.87
N ARG A 358 -20.16 12.03 -2.36
CA ARG A 358 -19.79 12.04 -3.79
C ARG A 358 -19.57 10.63 -4.32
N GLY A 359 -20.23 10.26 -5.43
CA GLY A 359 -20.14 8.95 -6.08
C GLY A 359 -20.79 7.79 -5.29
N ALA A 360 -21.54 8.08 -4.22
CA ALA A 360 -22.23 7.03 -3.43
C ALA A 360 -23.39 6.41 -4.22
N GLU A 361 -24.19 7.25 -4.92
CA GLU A 361 -25.34 6.78 -5.70
C GLU A 361 -24.89 5.91 -6.87
N GLY A 362 -23.81 6.29 -7.58
CA GLY A 362 -23.24 5.47 -8.66
C GLY A 362 -22.70 4.14 -8.18
N LYS A 363 -22.05 4.10 -7.00
CA LYS A 363 -21.64 2.84 -6.37
C LYS A 363 -22.85 1.97 -6.04
N MET A 364 -23.90 2.54 -5.44
CA MET A 364 -25.13 1.80 -5.11
C MET A 364 -25.82 1.28 -6.37
N ALA A 365 -25.88 2.07 -7.44
CA ALA A 365 -26.43 1.60 -8.72
C ALA A 365 -25.62 0.43 -9.31
N ALA A 366 -24.28 0.44 -9.21
CA ALA A 366 -23.45 -0.69 -9.63
C ALA A 366 -23.70 -1.93 -8.75
N ILE A 367 -23.87 -1.76 -7.45
CA ILE A 367 -24.15 -2.84 -6.50
C ILE A 367 -25.54 -3.44 -6.78
N GLN A 368 -26.55 -2.61 -6.99
CA GLN A 368 -27.88 -3.06 -7.38
C GLN A 368 -27.86 -3.87 -8.67
N TRP A 369 -27.15 -3.35 -9.67
CA TRP A 369 -27.00 -4.02 -10.96
C TRP A 369 -26.34 -5.40 -10.79
N ALA A 370 -25.24 -5.50 -10.03
CA ALA A 370 -24.58 -6.77 -9.76
C ALA A 370 -25.50 -7.76 -9.03
N ARG A 371 -26.24 -7.30 -8.02
CA ARG A 371 -27.18 -8.11 -7.25
C ARG A 371 -28.32 -8.66 -8.13
N GLU A 372 -28.92 -7.82 -8.97
CA GLU A 372 -30.11 -8.18 -9.77
C GLU A 372 -29.75 -9.03 -10.98
N ASN A 373 -28.52 -8.90 -11.53
CA ASN A 373 -28.05 -9.67 -12.67
C ASN A 373 -27.21 -10.90 -12.28
N ASN A 374 -27.09 -11.23 -10.99
CA ASN A 374 -26.25 -12.33 -10.48
C ASN A 374 -24.77 -12.23 -10.89
N VAL A 375 -24.26 -11.01 -11.06
CA VAL A 375 -22.84 -10.76 -11.34
C VAL A 375 -22.06 -10.73 -10.04
N PRO A 376 -20.98 -11.53 -9.90
CA PRO A 376 -20.14 -11.54 -8.71
C PRO A 376 -19.74 -10.13 -8.23
N PHE A 377 -19.91 -9.90 -6.92
CA PHE A 377 -19.68 -8.61 -6.28
C PHE A 377 -18.74 -8.73 -5.08
N LEU A 378 -17.76 -7.81 -4.99
CA LEU A 378 -16.91 -7.63 -3.82
C LEU A 378 -16.96 -6.17 -3.35
N GLY A 379 -17.47 -5.94 -2.13
CA GLY A 379 -17.51 -4.62 -1.48
C GLY A 379 -16.41 -4.49 -0.42
N ILE A 380 -15.64 -3.41 -0.43
CA ILE A 380 -14.56 -3.16 0.54
C ILE A 380 -14.83 -1.87 1.30
N CYS A 381 -14.85 -1.93 2.65
CA CYS A 381 -15.00 -0.81 3.57
C CYS A 381 -16.24 0.05 3.22
N TYR A 382 -16.08 1.19 2.56
CA TYR A 382 -17.21 2.00 2.08
C TYR A 382 -18.09 1.24 1.07
N GLY A 383 -17.52 0.29 0.32
CA GLY A 383 -18.27 -0.60 -0.55
C GLY A 383 -19.25 -1.51 0.21
N LEU A 384 -18.90 -2.02 1.40
CA LEU A 384 -19.84 -2.69 2.29
C LEU A 384 -20.95 -1.75 2.75
N GLN A 385 -20.60 -0.53 3.16
CA GLN A 385 -21.58 0.45 3.63
C GLN A 385 -22.58 0.80 2.52
N CYS A 386 -22.12 1.03 1.29
CA CYS A 386 -22.97 1.24 0.13
C CYS A 386 -23.86 0.02 -0.16
N ALA A 387 -23.36 -1.22 -0.01
CA ALA A 387 -24.14 -2.44 -0.21
C ALA A 387 -25.27 -2.58 0.81
N VAL A 388 -25.01 -2.23 2.08
CA VAL A 388 -26.04 -2.23 3.13
C VAL A 388 -27.09 -1.15 2.88
N ILE A 389 -26.69 0.06 2.44
CA ILE A 389 -27.62 1.15 2.13
C ILE A 389 -28.49 0.78 0.92
N GLU A 390 -27.88 0.25 -0.15
CA GLU A 390 -28.60 -0.24 -1.34
C GLU A 390 -29.65 -1.28 -0.97
N PHE A 391 -29.24 -2.31 -0.21
CA PHE A 391 -30.16 -3.37 0.21
C PHE A 391 -31.27 -2.86 1.12
N ALA A 392 -30.97 -1.94 2.02
CA ALA A 392 -31.97 -1.31 2.87
C ALA A 392 -33.01 -0.52 2.05
N ARG A 393 -32.57 0.21 1.02
CA ARG A 393 -33.46 0.99 0.14
C ARG A 393 -34.35 0.11 -0.73
N HIS A 394 -33.79 -0.85 -1.42
CA HIS A 394 -34.47 -1.58 -2.49
C HIS A 394 -35.10 -2.91 -2.03
N VAL A 395 -34.59 -3.52 -0.95
CA VAL A 395 -35.08 -4.82 -0.47
C VAL A 395 -35.78 -4.71 0.87
N CYS A 396 -35.30 -3.87 1.79
CA CYS A 396 -35.91 -3.74 3.12
C CYS A 396 -37.05 -2.70 3.18
N GLY A 397 -37.25 -1.89 2.13
CA GLY A 397 -38.31 -0.89 2.08
C GLY A 397 -38.01 0.39 2.87
N LEU A 398 -36.75 0.75 3.02
CA LEU A 398 -36.28 2.01 3.60
C LEU A 398 -35.74 2.96 2.51
N PRO A 399 -36.59 3.59 1.69
CA PRO A 399 -36.14 4.34 0.51
C PRO A 399 -35.22 5.51 0.84
N ASN A 400 -35.23 6.00 2.07
CA ASN A 400 -34.42 7.11 2.54
C ASN A 400 -33.18 6.64 3.35
N ALA A 401 -32.83 5.35 3.31
CA ALA A 401 -31.65 4.83 4.03
C ALA A 401 -30.38 5.57 3.62
N TYR A 402 -29.55 5.94 4.61
CA TYR A 402 -28.35 6.76 4.41
C TYR A 402 -27.24 6.45 5.42
N SER A 403 -26.04 6.97 5.14
CA SER A 403 -24.93 7.04 6.10
C SER A 403 -24.97 8.38 6.84
N ILE A 404 -24.81 8.37 8.17
CA ILE A 404 -24.73 9.60 8.96
C ILE A 404 -23.53 10.47 8.57
N GLU A 405 -22.51 9.90 7.94
CA GLU A 405 -21.38 10.61 7.36
C GLU A 405 -21.82 11.70 6.39
N TRP A 406 -22.87 11.44 5.59
CA TRP A 406 -23.35 12.36 4.57
C TRP A 406 -23.96 13.66 5.13
N LYS A 407 -24.40 13.67 6.41
CA LYS A 407 -24.91 14.89 7.08
C LYS A 407 -23.82 15.90 7.42
N THR A 408 -22.57 15.51 7.40
CA THR A 408 -21.44 16.43 7.62
C THR A 408 -21.02 17.20 6.35
N ASP A 409 -21.46 16.74 5.18
CA ASP A 409 -21.30 17.41 3.89
C ASP A 409 -22.51 18.31 3.63
N THR A 410 -22.64 19.40 4.41
CA THR A 410 -23.87 20.23 4.55
C THR A 410 -24.41 20.83 3.25
N ASP A 411 -23.58 21.09 2.25
CA ASP A 411 -23.98 21.74 1.01
C ASP A 411 -24.69 20.80 -0.01
N ILE A 412 -24.58 19.47 0.20
CA ILE A 412 -25.12 18.45 -0.74
C ILE A 412 -26.31 17.70 -0.14
N PHE A 413 -26.43 17.65 1.21
CA PHE A 413 -27.47 16.85 1.89
C PHE A 413 -28.85 17.51 1.94
N GLU A 414 -28.98 18.80 1.59
CA GLU A 414 -30.26 19.52 1.60
C GLU A 414 -31.36 18.90 0.70
N GLY A 415 -30.98 18.02 -0.24
CA GLY A 415 -31.91 17.28 -1.11
C GLY A 415 -32.70 16.15 -0.42
N ASN A 416 -32.31 15.71 0.79
CA ASN A 416 -32.94 14.60 1.52
C ASN A 416 -33.58 15.05 2.85
N ALA A 417 -34.31 16.15 2.83
CA ALA A 417 -34.99 16.74 3.99
C ALA A 417 -35.99 15.80 4.71
N SER A 418 -36.32 14.63 4.12
CA SER A 418 -37.24 13.64 4.66
C SER A 418 -36.56 12.50 5.44
N ALA A 419 -35.22 12.39 5.44
CA ALA A 419 -34.52 11.31 6.13
C ALA A 419 -34.62 11.46 7.66
N GLN A 420 -35.21 10.47 8.32
CA GLN A 420 -35.38 10.43 9.77
C GLN A 420 -34.20 9.70 10.43
N ALA A 421 -34.02 9.86 11.75
CA ALA A 421 -32.94 9.18 12.48
C ALA A 421 -33.01 7.64 12.37
N GLN A 422 -34.22 7.08 12.17
CA GLN A 422 -34.44 5.65 11.94
C GLN A 422 -33.91 5.15 10.58
N ASP A 423 -33.72 6.04 9.61
CA ASP A 423 -33.22 5.70 8.27
C ASP A 423 -31.67 5.66 8.22
N ALA A 424 -30.98 6.01 9.32
CA ALA A 424 -29.53 5.94 9.42
C ALA A 424 -29.08 4.47 9.56
N VAL A 425 -28.71 3.84 8.45
CA VAL A 425 -28.27 2.43 8.41
C VAL A 425 -26.76 2.27 8.57
N VAL A 426 -25.99 3.36 8.36
CA VAL A 426 -24.57 3.47 8.68
C VAL A 426 -24.38 4.61 9.67
N VAL A 427 -23.71 4.33 10.79
CA VAL A 427 -23.60 5.24 11.94
C VAL A 427 -22.15 5.44 12.36
N LEU A 428 -21.88 6.52 13.10
CA LEU A 428 -20.59 6.77 13.71
C LEU A 428 -20.37 5.78 14.86
N MET A 429 -19.18 5.19 14.94
CA MET A 429 -18.79 4.33 16.07
C MET A 429 -18.81 5.12 17.39
N ASP A 430 -19.23 4.46 18.48
CA ASP A 430 -19.26 5.10 19.82
C ASP A 430 -17.89 5.64 20.24
N SER A 431 -16.81 4.95 19.90
CA SER A 431 -15.44 5.39 20.16
C SER A 431 -15.02 6.65 19.40
N GLN A 432 -15.79 7.06 18.39
CA GLN A 432 -15.50 8.21 17.53
C GLN A 432 -16.31 9.47 17.88
N GLN A 433 -17.24 9.40 18.85
CA GLN A 433 -18.18 10.50 19.14
C GLN A 433 -17.53 11.77 19.70
N ASN A 434 -16.35 11.67 20.34
CA ASN A 434 -15.66 12.81 20.98
C ASN A 434 -14.26 13.06 20.40
N VAL A 435 -13.98 12.57 19.18
CA VAL A 435 -12.67 12.69 18.54
C VAL A 435 -12.54 14.09 17.91
N VAL A 436 -11.58 14.88 18.39
CA VAL A 436 -11.26 16.23 17.89
C VAL A 436 -10.20 16.13 16.78
N ASP A 437 -9.14 15.36 17.02
CA ASP A 437 -8.06 15.15 16.05
C ASP A 437 -8.46 14.08 15.03
N ARG A 438 -8.29 14.37 13.74
CA ARG A 438 -8.71 13.45 12.67
C ARG A 438 -7.63 12.44 12.30
N GLY A 439 -6.34 12.76 12.46
CA GLY A 439 -5.23 11.84 12.14
C GLY A 439 -5.09 10.73 13.19
N GLY A 440 -4.84 9.50 12.76
CA GLY A 440 -4.55 8.36 13.63
C GLY A 440 -5.66 7.92 14.59
N THR A 441 -6.90 8.38 14.38
CA THR A 441 -8.00 8.17 15.34
C THR A 441 -9.15 7.31 14.84
N MET A 442 -9.09 6.83 13.61
CA MET A 442 -10.05 5.84 13.07
C MET A 442 -9.89 4.48 13.78
N ARG A 443 -10.78 3.55 13.49
CA ARG A 443 -10.54 2.14 13.80
C ARG A 443 -9.47 1.64 12.82
N LEU A 444 -8.24 1.51 13.33
CA LEU A 444 -7.04 1.23 12.54
C LEU A 444 -6.39 -0.10 12.96
N GLY A 445 -5.90 -0.86 11.98
CA GLY A 445 -5.16 -2.10 12.23
C GLY A 445 -6.00 -3.36 12.19
N ALA A 446 -5.41 -4.47 12.62
CA ALA A 446 -6.00 -5.79 12.50
C ALA A 446 -6.93 -6.14 13.66
N TYR A 447 -8.19 -6.36 13.37
CA TYR A 447 -9.22 -6.80 14.31
C TYR A 447 -9.70 -8.21 13.99
N ALA A 448 -10.12 -8.93 15.03
CA ALA A 448 -10.67 -10.26 14.90
C ALA A 448 -12.06 -10.20 14.25
N CYS A 449 -12.33 -11.17 13.37
CA CYS A 449 -13.63 -11.40 12.76
C CYS A 449 -13.96 -12.89 12.88
N TRP A 450 -15.06 -13.20 13.56
CA TRP A 450 -15.64 -14.54 13.63
C TRP A 450 -16.52 -14.77 12.40
N LEU A 451 -16.32 -15.92 11.72
CA LEU A 451 -16.99 -16.24 10.46
C LEU A 451 -18.05 -17.33 10.66
N LYS A 452 -19.28 -17.03 10.20
CA LYS A 452 -20.43 -17.93 10.28
C LYS A 452 -20.26 -19.13 9.36
N GLN A 453 -20.54 -20.33 9.87
CA GLN A 453 -20.47 -21.56 9.10
C GLN A 453 -21.48 -21.58 7.93
N GLY A 454 -21.09 -22.14 6.79
CA GLY A 454 -21.94 -22.27 5.60
C GLY A 454 -22.13 -20.96 4.84
N THR A 455 -21.15 -20.07 4.89
CA THR A 455 -21.11 -18.80 4.18
C THR A 455 -19.90 -18.75 3.24
N HIS A 456 -19.98 -17.95 2.16
CA HIS A 456 -18.90 -17.79 1.19
C HIS A 456 -17.58 -17.34 1.84
N ALA A 457 -17.66 -16.37 2.76
CA ALA A 457 -16.48 -15.90 3.48
C ALA A 457 -15.84 -17.03 4.29
N ARG A 458 -16.64 -17.82 5.04
CA ARG A 458 -16.14 -18.95 5.82
C ARG A 458 -15.46 -20.01 4.96
N GLU A 459 -16.04 -20.31 3.80
CA GLU A 459 -15.49 -21.26 2.83
C GLU A 459 -14.19 -20.75 2.21
N ALA A 460 -14.15 -19.47 1.82
CA ALA A 460 -12.96 -18.84 1.25
C ALA A 460 -11.78 -18.83 2.22
N TYR A 461 -11.99 -18.43 3.46
CA TYR A 461 -10.92 -18.39 4.48
C TYR A 461 -10.55 -19.77 5.04
N GLY A 462 -11.46 -20.73 5.01
CA GLY A 462 -11.23 -22.07 5.54
C GLY A 462 -11.06 -22.15 7.07
N THR A 463 -11.29 -21.06 7.80
CA THR A 463 -11.11 -20.95 9.25
C THR A 463 -12.26 -20.19 9.91
N GLU A 464 -12.50 -20.42 11.20
CA GLU A 464 -13.57 -19.80 11.97
C GLU A 464 -13.29 -18.37 12.38
N MET A 465 -12.01 -18.04 12.57
CA MET A 465 -11.56 -16.74 13.04
C MET A 465 -10.45 -16.22 12.15
N VAL A 466 -10.56 -14.98 11.74
CA VAL A 466 -9.55 -14.25 10.98
C VAL A 466 -9.24 -12.90 11.62
N ARG A 467 -8.16 -12.30 11.22
CA ARG A 467 -7.82 -10.93 11.62
C ARG A 467 -7.60 -10.12 10.35
N GLU A 468 -8.38 -9.05 10.18
CA GLU A 468 -8.32 -8.18 9.01
C GLU A 468 -8.06 -6.73 9.39
N ARG A 469 -7.40 -5.97 8.49
CA ARG A 469 -7.05 -4.57 8.70
C ARG A 469 -8.22 -3.66 8.42
N HIS A 470 -8.41 -2.68 9.27
CA HIS A 470 -9.48 -1.69 9.21
C HIS A 470 -8.93 -0.27 9.08
N ARG A 471 -9.72 0.59 8.41
CA ARG A 471 -9.49 2.04 8.32
C ARG A 471 -10.83 2.73 8.11
N HIS A 472 -11.62 2.91 9.18
CA HIS A 472 -12.94 3.55 9.09
C HIS A 472 -13.39 4.17 10.41
N ARG A 473 -14.36 5.11 10.34
CA ARG A 473 -15.04 5.74 11.48
C ARG A 473 -16.49 5.30 11.60
N TYR A 474 -17.12 4.91 10.49
CA TYR A 474 -18.51 4.58 10.38
C TYR A 474 -18.68 3.08 10.18
N GLU A 475 -19.82 2.57 10.63
CA GLU A 475 -20.13 1.14 10.62
C GLU A 475 -21.62 0.89 10.42
N VAL A 476 -21.99 -0.35 10.11
CA VAL A 476 -23.38 -0.78 10.00
C VAL A 476 -24.08 -0.61 11.35
N ASN A 477 -25.24 0.08 11.35
CA ASN A 477 -26.03 0.31 12.54
C ASN A 477 -26.49 -1.03 13.15
N PRO A 478 -26.10 -1.36 14.40
CA PRO A 478 -26.50 -2.62 15.02
C PRO A 478 -28.01 -2.85 15.09
N LYS A 479 -28.80 -1.78 15.10
CA LYS A 479 -30.28 -1.83 15.21
C LYS A 479 -31.00 -2.38 13.99
N ILE A 480 -30.32 -2.40 12.82
CA ILE A 480 -30.94 -2.88 11.57
C ILE A 480 -30.57 -4.33 11.22
N LYS A 481 -29.71 -4.99 12.01
CA LYS A 481 -29.23 -6.36 11.72
C LYS A 481 -30.38 -7.34 11.48
N ASP A 482 -31.35 -7.41 12.40
CA ASP A 482 -32.46 -8.34 12.30
C ASP A 482 -33.32 -8.07 11.05
N MET A 483 -33.47 -6.81 10.67
CA MET A 483 -34.18 -6.42 9.46
C MET A 483 -33.44 -6.91 8.21
N LEU A 484 -32.14 -6.69 8.13
CA LEU A 484 -31.32 -7.15 7.00
C LEU A 484 -31.37 -8.68 6.85
N GLU A 485 -31.20 -9.41 7.96
CA GLU A 485 -31.26 -10.89 7.98
C GLU A 485 -32.65 -11.42 7.63
N SER A 486 -33.72 -10.77 8.08
CA SER A 486 -35.09 -11.15 7.73
C SER A 486 -35.41 -11.03 6.24
N LYS A 487 -34.65 -10.24 5.51
CA LYS A 487 -34.79 -9.97 4.07
C LYS A 487 -33.78 -10.73 3.20
N GLY A 488 -32.91 -11.56 3.81
CA GLY A 488 -32.01 -12.46 3.10
C GLY A 488 -30.55 -12.02 3.04
N MET A 489 -30.17 -10.87 3.62
CA MET A 489 -28.76 -10.53 3.80
C MET A 489 -28.21 -11.32 5.00
N ILE A 490 -27.10 -12.02 4.82
CA ILE A 490 -26.45 -12.78 5.88
C ILE A 490 -25.33 -11.94 6.48
N ILE A 491 -25.32 -11.77 7.79
CA ILE A 491 -24.17 -11.27 8.52
C ILE A 491 -23.24 -12.45 8.74
N SER A 492 -22.24 -12.58 7.86
CA SER A 492 -21.32 -13.72 7.81
C SER A 492 -20.04 -13.50 8.60
N GLY A 493 -19.68 -12.23 8.90
CA GLY A 493 -18.56 -11.88 9.74
C GLY A 493 -18.95 -10.90 10.84
N VAL A 494 -18.50 -11.17 12.07
CA VAL A 494 -18.78 -10.35 13.25
C VAL A 494 -17.53 -10.23 14.12
N ASN A 495 -17.24 -9.02 14.59
CA ASN A 495 -16.20 -8.86 15.60
C ASN A 495 -16.66 -9.52 16.93
N PRO A 496 -15.87 -10.41 17.53
CA PRO A 496 -16.30 -11.17 18.72
C PRO A 496 -16.51 -10.28 19.95
N ASP A 497 -15.76 -9.20 20.09
CA ASP A 497 -15.77 -8.33 21.28
C ASP A 497 -16.84 -7.24 21.16
N SER A 498 -16.79 -6.46 20.08
CA SER A 498 -17.69 -5.30 19.86
C SER A 498 -19.02 -5.65 19.20
N ARG A 499 -19.17 -6.87 18.65
CA ARG A 499 -20.34 -7.32 17.88
C ARG A 499 -20.63 -6.50 16.62
N LEU A 500 -19.64 -5.76 16.13
CA LEU A 500 -19.74 -5.02 14.87
C LEU A 500 -19.86 -5.96 13.68
N VAL A 501 -20.59 -5.51 12.65
CA VAL A 501 -20.70 -6.22 11.38
C VAL A 501 -19.41 -6.05 10.60
N GLU A 502 -18.74 -7.15 10.31
CA GLU A 502 -17.48 -7.16 9.56
C GLU A 502 -17.66 -7.62 8.12
N ILE A 503 -18.55 -8.58 7.87
CA ILE A 503 -18.82 -9.11 6.53
C ILE A 503 -20.31 -9.35 6.38
N VAL A 504 -20.86 -8.97 5.22
CA VAL A 504 -22.22 -9.30 4.78
C VAL A 504 -22.18 -10.02 3.44
N GLU A 505 -23.17 -10.91 3.20
CA GLU A 505 -23.29 -11.64 1.94
C GLU A 505 -24.73 -12.02 1.62
N LEU A 506 -25.00 -12.38 0.36
CA LEU A 506 -26.27 -12.92 -0.10
C LEU A 506 -26.12 -14.40 -0.44
N LYS A 507 -26.91 -15.27 0.23
CA LYS A 507 -26.76 -16.72 0.13
C LYS A 507 -27.01 -17.29 -1.26
N ASP A 508 -28.04 -16.78 -1.92
CA ASP A 508 -28.49 -17.32 -3.20
C ASP A 508 -27.85 -16.63 -4.41
N HIS A 509 -26.81 -15.80 -4.17
CA HIS A 509 -26.03 -15.14 -5.20
C HIS A 509 -24.73 -15.90 -5.44
N PRO A 510 -24.22 -16.01 -6.72
CA PRO A 510 -22.98 -16.73 -7.03
C PRO A 510 -21.80 -16.29 -6.14
N TRP A 511 -21.65 -14.98 -5.94
CA TRP A 511 -20.71 -14.36 -5.00
C TRP A 511 -21.14 -12.91 -4.75
N PHE A 512 -21.75 -12.65 -3.64
CA PHE A 512 -22.04 -11.29 -3.18
C PHE A 512 -21.49 -11.17 -1.75
N VAL A 513 -20.28 -10.68 -1.64
CA VAL A 513 -19.57 -10.55 -0.36
C VAL A 513 -19.08 -9.13 -0.21
N ALA A 514 -19.34 -8.53 0.95
CA ALA A 514 -18.80 -7.22 1.27
C ALA A 514 -18.22 -7.22 2.69
N THR A 515 -17.03 -6.61 2.85
CA THR A 515 -16.28 -6.55 4.10
C THR A 515 -16.03 -5.12 4.55
N GLN A 516 -16.11 -4.84 5.86
CA GLN A 516 -15.75 -3.56 6.44
C GLN A 516 -14.23 -3.37 6.50
N ALA A 517 -13.49 -4.46 6.49
CA ALA A 517 -12.04 -4.49 6.45
C ALA A 517 -11.47 -4.18 5.06
N HIS A 518 -10.14 -4.08 5.00
CA HIS A 518 -9.34 -3.87 3.80
C HIS A 518 -8.48 -5.10 3.48
N PRO A 519 -9.06 -6.16 2.88
CA PRO A 519 -8.35 -7.41 2.58
C PRO A 519 -7.22 -7.23 1.56
N GLU A 520 -7.28 -6.17 0.73
CA GLU A 520 -6.25 -5.83 -0.25
C GLU A 520 -4.88 -5.60 0.38
N PHE A 521 -4.81 -5.08 1.61
CA PHE A 521 -3.55 -4.82 2.30
C PHE A 521 -2.81 -6.10 2.70
N LYS A 522 -3.52 -7.22 2.79
CA LYS A 522 -2.95 -8.51 3.19
C LYS A 522 -2.68 -9.46 2.02
N SER A 523 -3.07 -9.11 0.80
CA SER A 523 -2.81 -9.92 -0.38
C SER A 523 -1.33 -9.91 -0.75
N ARG A 524 -0.78 -11.08 -1.07
CA ARG A 524 0.62 -11.29 -1.48
C ARG A 524 0.66 -11.98 -2.84
N PRO A 525 1.69 -11.76 -3.66
CA PRO A 525 1.79 -12.39 -4.97
C PRO A 525 1.87 -13.92 -4.91
N THR A 526 2.47 -14.47 -3.86
CA THR A 526 2.56 -15.93 -3.63
C THR A 526 1.46 -16.46 -2.73
N GLU A 527 0.74 -15.60 -2.01
CA GLU A 527 -0.36 -15.91 -1.09
C GLU A 527 -1.52 -14.93 -1.29
N PRO A 528 -2.27 -15.04 -2.39
CA PRO A 528 -3.39 -14.15 -2.67
C PRO A 528 -4.47 -14.23 -1.59
N HIS A 529 -5.08 -13.09 -1.27
CA HIS A 529 -6.07 -13.03 -0.20
C HIS A 529 -7.33 -13.84 -0.54
N PRO A 530 -7.88 -14.63 0.42
CA PRO A 530 -9.00 -15.56 0.18
C PRO A 530 -10.26 -14.93 -0.43
N LEU A 531 -10.66 -13.73 -0.01
CA LEU A 531 -11.83 -13.05 -0.56
C LEU A 531 -11.64 -12.65 -2.03
N PHE A 532 -10.41 -12.27 -2.43
CA PHE A 532 -10.10 -11.99 -3.83
C PHE A 532 -10.05 -13.28 -4.65
N LEU A 533 -9.54 -14.38 -4.10
CA LEU A 533 -9.57 -15.68 -4.75
C LEU A 533 -11.01 -16.14 -5.01
N GLY A 534 -11.89 -16.08 -4.01
CA GLY A 534 -13.31 -16.45 -4.14
C GLY A 534 -14.03 -15.58 -5.18
N PHE A 535 -13.80 -14.27 -5.14
CA PHE A 535 -14.39 -13.31 -6.08
C PHE A 535 -13.95 -13.59 -7.54
N ILE A 536 -12.64 -13.73 -7.80
CA ILE A 536 -12.13 -14.01 -9.15
C ILE A 536 -12.60 -15.37 -9.64
N LYS A 537 -12.61 -16.40 -8.78
CA LYS A 537 -13.14 -17.72 -9.13
C LYS A 537 -14.59 -17.64 -9.61
N ALA A 538 -15.46 -17.02 -8.82
CA ALA A 538 -16.87 -16.84 -9.18
C ALA A 538 -17.04 -16.01 -10.47
N SER A 539 -16.23 -14.96 -10.64
CA SER A 539 -16.26 -14.13 -11.86
C SER A 539 -15.83 -14.88 -13.12
N MET A 540 -14.96 -15.88 -13.00
CA MET A 540 -14.56 -16.73 -14.13
C MET A 540 -15.60 -17.79 -14.51
N GLU A 541 -16.48 -18.13 -13.58
CA GLU A 541 -17.58 -19.10 -13.78
C GLU A 541 -18.86 -18.41 -14.30
N ASN A 542 -18.95 -17.09 -14.21
CA ASN A 542 -20.04 -16.24 -14.72
C ASN A 542 -19.78 -15.85 -16.19
#